data_11b04ac4021d5a3ae6d41f36d5ece970
#
_entry.id   11b04ac4021d5a3ae6d41f36d5ece970
#
_cell.length_a   1.000
_cell.length_b   1.000
_cell.length_c   1.000
_cell.angle_alpha   90.00
_cell.angle_beta   90.00
_cell.angle_gamma   90.00
#
_symmetry.space_group_name_H-M   'P 1'
#
loop_
_entity.id
_entity.type
_entity.pdbx_description
1 polymer ?
#
loop_
_entity_poly.entity_id
_entity_poly.type
_entity_poly.pdbx_seq_one_letter_code
_entity_poly.pdbx_strand_id
1 'polypeptide(L)'
;MNNHTKRRGIALTVFLVGVNILAWIWAFCVFHHHAVMLSAAILAYSFGLRHAVDADHIAAIDTVTRKLMQQGKTPLGVGAFFSLGHSTIVVLACLAIVVTSMAFRDRIDVLHQYGSLIGTAVSAFFLLAMALLNLFILFNVWRQFRSVTRGESVRAHDEAIPGGLMTRIFQRTFRLVTSSWHMYFVGFLFGLGFDTATEVGLLGISASAANQGLSLWSMMIFPVLFTAGMALVDSLDNFVMVGAYGWAFSHPLRKLYYNMTITSASVIVALAIGGLEALGLIDDALQLSGTFWQTVSTLNDHMGNVGFWVVGAFVLFWLLSVLNYRWRGYDKITLNT
;
A
#
# COMPACT_ATOMS: atom_id res chain seq x y z
N MET A 1 -0.20 -21.06 -10.97
CA MET A 1 1.02 -20.24 -11.04
C MET A 1 2.11 -21.02 -11.76
N ASN A 2 2.66 -20.47 -12.84
CA ASN A 2 3.67 -21.15 -13.67
C ASN A 2 4.99 -21.33 -12.87
N ASN A 3 5.79 -22.36 -13.15
CA ASN A 3 7.04 -22.66 -12.42
C ASN A 3 8.01 -21.47 -12.41
N HIS A 4 8.05 -20.68 -13.47
CA HIS A 4 8.88 -19.48 -13.56
C HIS A 4 8.44 -18.39 -12.56
N THR A 5 7.14 -18.20 -12.37
CA THR A 5 6.57 -17.24 -11.40
C THR A 5 6.85 -17.67 -9.96
N LYS A 6 6.73 -18.99 -9.67
CA LYS A 6 7.08 -19.55 -8.35
C LYS A 6 8.56 -19.30 -8.01
N ARG A 7 9.47 -19.57 -8.96
CA ARG A 7 10.91 -19.32 -8.77
C ARG A 7 11.21 -17.84 -8.49
N ARG A 8 10.58 -16.91 -9.22
CA ARG A 8 10.73 -15.47 -8.96
C ARG A 8 10.20 -15.06 -7.59
N GLY A 9 9.05 -15.58 -7.18
CA GLY A 9 8.51 -15.34 -5.84
C GLY A 9 9.44 -15.83 -4.74
N ILE A 10 9.92 -17.08 -4.86
CA ILE A 10 10.88 -17.67 -3.92
C ILE A 10 12.19 -16.84 -3.87
N ALA A 11 12.73 -16.46 -5.02
CA ALA A 11 13.95 -15.66 -5.10
C ALA A 11 13.79 -14.31 -4.39
N LEU A 12 12.65 -13.61 -4.61
CA LEU A 12 12.35 -12.35 -3.94
C LEU A 12 12.18 -12.54 -2.43
N THR A 13 11.49 -13.60 -1.99
CA THR A 13 11.32 -13.91 -0.56
C THR A 13 12.67 -14.20 0.10
N VAL A 14 13.51 -15.04 -0.53
CA VAL A 14 14.86 -15.36 -0.02
C VAL A 14 15.72 -14.10 0.05
N PHE A 15 15.65 -13.23 -0.95
CA PHE A 15 16.36 -11.94 -0.95
C PHE A 15 15.90 -11.06 0.20
N LEU A 16 14.59 -10.87 0.40
CA LEU A 16 14.03 -10.04 1.48
C LEU A 16 14.39 -10.59 2.86
N VAL A 17 14.27 -11.90 3.07
CA VAL A 17 14.67 -12.56 4.32
C VAL A 17 16.18 -12.39 4.54
N GLY A 18 16.98 -12.56 3.50
CA GLY A 18 18.43 -12.35 3.56
C GLY A 18 18.79 -10.91 3.97
N VAL A 19 18.12 -9.91 3.38
CA VAL A 19 18.29 -8.48 3.76
C VAL A 19 17.93 -8.26 5.22
N ASN A 20 16.81 -8.83 5.70
CA ASN A 20 16.40 -8.73 7.10
C ASN A 20 17.45 -9.34 8.04
N ILE A 21 17.96 -10.54 7.73
CA ILE A 21 19.00 -11.20 8.52
C ILE A 21 20.28 -10.34 8.55
N LEU A 22 20.71 -9.82 7.41
CA LEU A 22 21.90 -8.98 7.32
C LEU A 22 21.76 -7.67 8.10
N ALA A 23 20.59 -7.03 8.04
CA ALA A 23 20.29 -5.83 8.82
C ALA A 23 20.37 -6.09 10.33
N TRP A 24 19.83 -7.22 10.79
CA TRP A 24 19.92 -7.63 12.19
C TRP A 24 21.33 -8.03 12.62
N ILE A 25 22.09 -8.71 11.77
CA ILE A 25 23.50 -9.01 12.04
C ILE A 25 24.28 -7.69 12.20
N TRP A 26 24.06 -6.74 11.31
CA TRP A 26 24.71 -5.43 11.40
C TRP A 26 24.33 -4.72 12.70
N ALA A 27 23.04 -4.65 13.06
CA ALA A 27 22.57 -4.06 14.31
C ALA A 27 23.20 -4.73 15.54
N PHE A 28 23.23 -6.06 15.55
CA PHE A 28 23.82 -6.81 16.66
C PHE A 28 25.33 -6.59 16.77
N CYS A 29 26.08 -6.65 15.66
CA CYS A 29 27.52 -6.41 15.66
C CYS A 29 27.89 -5.03 16.21
N VAL A 30 27.08 -4.01 15.92
CA VAL A 30 27.36 -2.63 16.37
C VAL A 30 26.85 -2.38 17.79
N PHE A 31 25.69 -2.93 18.17
CA PHE A 31 24.99 -2.54 19.40
C PHE A 31 25.00 -3.61 20.51
N HIS A 32 25.69 -4.76 20.36
CA HIS A 32 25.65 -5.83 21.35
C HIS A 32 26.13 -5.43 22.75
N HIS A 33 26.97 -4.39 22.87
CA HIS A 33 27.38 -3.83 24.17
C HIS A 33 26.51 -2.63 24.62
N HIS A 34 25.51 -2.23 23.84
CA HIS A 34 24.67 -1.07 24.09
C HIS A 34 23.18 -1.44 24.13
N ALA A 35 22.71 -1.98 25.26
CA ALA A 35 21.34 -2.48 25.41
C ALA A 35 20.26 -1.45 25.00
N VAL A 36 20.48 -0.18 25.30
CA VAL A 36 19.55 0.90 24.91
C VAL A 36 19.44 1.05 23.40
N MET A 37 20.58 0.98 22.68
CA MET A 37 20.61 1.06 21.22
C MET A 37 20.02 -0.19 20.57
N LEU A 38 20.21 -1.36 21.16
CA LEU A 38 19.60 -2.59 20.70
C LEU A 38 18.08 -2.56 20.85
N SER A 39 17.58 -2.01 21.97
CA SER A 39 16.15 -1.79 22.19
C SER A 39 15.58 -0.79 21.19
N ALA A 40 16.30 0.28 20.87
CA ALA A 40 15.92 1.25 19.83
C ALA A 40 15.90 0.60 18.44
N ALA A 41 16.82 -0.34 18.13
CA ALA A 41 16.83 -1.11 16.89
C ALA A 41 15.61 -2.04 16.77
N ILE A 42 15.22 -2.71 17.87
CA ILE A 42 13.98 -3.51 17.93
C ILE A 42 12.77 -2.62 17.67
N LEU A 43 12.73 -1.44 18.28
CA LEU A 43 11.62 -0.51 18.11
C LEU A 43 11.54 0.03 16.67
N ALA A 44 12.66 0.41 16.07
CA ALA A 44 12.74 0.86 14.68
C ALA A 44 12.24 -0.23 13.70
N TYR A 45 12.66 -1.49 13.91
CA TYR A 45 12.17 -2.60 13.12
C TYR A 45 10.67 -2.83 13.29
N SER A 46 10.18 -2.78 14.55
CA SER A 46 8.76 -2.91 14.86
C SER A 46 7.91 -1.79 14.23
N PHE A 47 8.44 -0.58 14.17
CA PHE A 47 7.81 0.53 13.45
C PHE A 47 7.70 0.25 11.95
N GLY A 48 8.74 -0.32 11.33
CA GLY A 48 8.68 -0.73 9.92
C GLY A 48 7.64 -1.81 9.65
N LEU A 49 7.58 -2.85 10.49
CA LEU A 49 6.56 -3.89 10.41
C LEU A 49 5.15 -3.31 10.53
N ARG A 50 4.96 -2.40 11.48
CA ARG A 50 3.67 -1.77 11.73
C ARG A 50 3.26 -0.82 10.61
N HIS A 51 4.19 -0.02 10.09
CA HIS A 51 3.93 0.95 9.03
C HIS A 51 3.44 0.29 7.75
N ALA A 52 3.98 -0.87 7.39
CA ALA A 52 3.49 -1.65 6.25
C ALA A 52 2.01 -2.10 6.37
N VAL A 53 1.43 -2.08 7.56
CA VAL A 53 0.01 -2.41 7.80
C VAL A 53 -0.86 -1.15 7.80
N ASP A 54 -0.31 0.02 7.49
CA ASP A 54 -1.11 1.23 7.35
C ASP A 54 -2.05 1.13 6.15
N ALA A 55 -3.21 1.76 6.29
CA ALA A 55 -4.33 1.55 5.40
C ALA A 55 -4.06 1.98 3.95
N ASP A 56 -3.30 3.04 3.76
CA ASP A 56 -2.89 3.59 2.48
C ASP A 56 -1.92 2.65 1.73
N HIS A 57 -0.95 2.02 2.45
CA HIS A 57 -0.06 0.99 1.92
C HIS A 57 -0.85 -0.19 1.35
N ILE A 58 -1.73 -0.76 2.17
CA ILE A 58 -2.55 -1.91 1.79
C ILE A 58 -3.43 -1.55 0.58
N ALA A 59 -4.08 -0.38 0.61
CA ALA A 59 -4.96 0.07 -0.47
C ALA A 59 -4.20 0.33 -1.78
N ALA A 60 -3.01 0.94 -1.72
CA ALA A 60 -2.18 1.21 -2.88
C ALA A 60 -1.66 -0.09 -3.51
N ILE A 61 -1.12 -1.01 -2.69
CA ILE A 61 -0.58 -2.30 -3.12
C ILE A 61 -1.68 -3.18 -3.72
N ASP A 62 -2.84 -3.31 -3.03
CA ASP A 62 -4.00 -4.06 -3.52
C ASP A 62 -4.45 -3.57 -4.89
N THR A 63 -4.71 -2.28 -4.98
CA THR A 63 -5.28 -1.68 -6.19
C THR A 63 -4.39 -1.89 -7.41
N VAL A 64 -3.07 -1.71 -7.26
CA VAL A 64 -2.13 -1.90 -8.36
C VAL A 64 -1.89 -3.37 -8.68
N THR A 65 -1.77 -4.22 -7.66
CA THR A 65 -1.63 -5.67 -7.84
C THR A 65 -2.80 -6.24 -8.64
N ARG A 66 -4.03 -5.89 -8.25
CA ARG A 66 -5.23 -6.31 -8.94
C ARG A 66 -5.30 -5.81 -10.37
N LYS A 67 -5.01 -4.53 -10.61
CA LYS A 67 -4.95 -3.93 -11.94
C LYS A 67 -3.98 -4.68 -12.87
N LEU A 68 -2.76 -4.96 -12.40
CA LEU A 68 -1.76 -5.65 -13.20
C LEU A 68 -2.17 -7.11 -13.48
N MET A 69 -2.80 -7.77 -12.52
CA MET A 69 -3.33 -9.13 -12.70
C MET A 69 -4.51 -9.20 -13.69
N GLN A 70 -5.38 -8.19 -13.69
CA GLN A 70 -6.43 -8.05 -14.71
C GLN A 70 -5.84 -7.93 -16.13
N GLN A 71 -4.65 -7.34 -16.26
CA GLN A 71 -3.89 -7.25 -17.50
C GLN A 71 -3.12 -8.53 -17.85
N GLY A 72 -3.33 -9.64 -17.13
CA GLY A 72 -2.65 -10.91 -17.34
C GLY A 72 -1.21 -10.97 -16.83
N LYS A 73 -0.76 -9.99 -16.04
CA LYS A 73 0.59 -9.96 -15.45
C LYS A 73 0.60 -10.64 -14.09
N THR A 74 1.79 -11.05 -13.63
CA THR A 74 2.01 -11.58 -12.27
C THR A 74 2.93 -10.62 -11.49
N PRO A 75 2.36 -9.61 -10.81
CA PRO A 75 3.09 -8.48 -10.24
C PRO A 75 3.64 -8.80 -8.84
N LEU A 76 4.62 -9.68 -8.73
CA LEU A 76 5.21 -10.13 -7.46
C LEU A 76 6.04 -9.05 -6.74
N GLY A 77 6.45 -7.99 -7.43
CA GLY A 77 7.34 -6.98 -6.85
C GLY A 77 6.63 -5.67 -6.46
N VAL A 78 5.29 -5.60 -6.50
CA VAL A 78 4.55 -4.35 -6.23
C VAL A 78 4.84 -3.84 -4.82
N GLY A 79 4.71 -4.67 -3.79
CA GLY A 79 5.00 -4.30 -2.40
C GLY A 79 6.46 -3.92 -2.20
N ALA A 80 7.40 -4.75 -2.70
CA ALA A 80 8.83 -4.47 -2.55
C ALA A 80 9.25 -3.13 -3.17
N PHE A 81 8.79 -2.82 -4.39
CA PHE A 81 9.12 -1.54 -5.04
C PHE A 81 8.45 -0.36 -4.36
N PHE A 82 7.22 -0.53 -3.87
CA PHE A 82 6.54 0.49 -3.10
C PHE A 82 7.31 0.83 -1.82
N SER A 83 7.64 -0.18 -1.01
CA SER A 83 8.42 -0.01 0.21
C SER A 83 9.79 0.62 -0.04
N LEU A 84 10.50 0.21 -1.10
CA LEU A 84 11.80 0.80 -1.43
C LEU A 84 11.69 2.28 -1.81
N GLY A 85 10.66 2.65 -2.57
CA GLY A 85 10.39 4.05 -2.90
C GLY A 85 10.09 4.87 -1.65
N HIS A 86 9.18 4.41 -0.82
CA HIS A 86 8.80 5.04 0.44
C HIS A 86 10.01 5.18 1.39
N SER A 87 10.74 4.11 1.60
CA SER A 87 11.92 4.10 2.46
C SER A 87 13.05 5.01 1.97
N THR A 88 13.12 5.29 0.68
CA THR A 88 14.12 6.24 0.17
C THR A 88 13.96 7.60 0.82
N ILE A 89 12.73 8.09 0.95
CA ILE A 89 12.45 9.36 1.64
C ILE A 89 12.77 9.25 3.13
N VAL A 90 12.35 8.16 3.78
CA VAL A 90 12.61 7.94 5.21
C VAL A 90 14.11 7.91 5.51
N VAL A 91 14.91 7.19 4.69
CA VAL A 91 16.37 7.14 4.82
C VAL A 91 16.99 8.52 4.60
N LEU A 92 16.55 9.26 3.59
CA LEU A 92 17.03 10.61 3.32
C LEU A 92 16.71 11.57 4.46
N ALA A 93 15.53 11.47 5.06
CA ALA A 93 15.14 12.29 6.21
C ALA A 93 15.98 11.95 7.45
N CYS A 94 16.17 10.67 7.76
CA CYS A 94 17.06 10.24 8.85
C CYS A 94 18.49 10.74 8.62
N LEU A 95 19.00 10.63 7.38
CA LEU A 95 20.32 11.15 7.02
C LEU A 95 20.42 12.68 7.20
N ALA A 96 19.39 13.40 6.76
CA ALA A 96 19.32 14.86 6.94
C ALA A 96 19.35 15.26 8.42
N ILE A 97 18.58 14.57 9.27
CA ILE A 97 18.57 14.79 10.73
C ILE A 97 19.95 14.54 11.33
N VAL A 98 20.59 13.43 10.97
CA VAL A 98 21.92 13.09 11.50
C VAL A 98 22.98 14.10 11.08
N VAL A 99 22.96 14.58 9.82
CA VAL A 99 23.93 15.56 9.31
C VAL A 99 23.65 16.96 9.88
N THR A 100 22.38 17.31 10.13
CA THR A 100 21.98 18.65 10.54
C THR A 100 21.70 18.81 12.04
N SER A 101 21.77 17.71 12.81
CA SER A 101 21.37 17.66 14.23
C SER A 101 22.04 18.69 15.14
N MET A 102 23.15 19.27 14.70
CA MET A 102 23.84 20.34 15.46
C MET A 102 23.53 21.78 14.98
N ALA A 103 22.92 21.98 13.81
CA ALA A 103 22.81 23.31 13.21
C ALA A 103 21.41 23.80 12.84
N PHE A 104 20.38 22.91 12.72
CA PHE A 104 19.15 23.28 12.02
C PHE A 104 17.84 22.69 12.60
N ARG A 105 17.67 22.59 13.92
CA ARG A 105 16.42 22.08 14.53
C ARG A 105 15.18 22.83 14.02
N ASP A 106 15.23 24.14 13.91
CA ASP A 106 14.06 24.98 13.54
C ASP A 106 13.62 24.83 12.08
N ARG A 107 14.47 24.30 11.20
CA ARG A 107 14.11 24.07 9.78
C ARG A 107 13.55 22.67 9.50
N ILE A 108 13.77 21.73 10.39
CA ILE A 108 13.23 20.37 10.28
C ILE A 108 11.71 20.40 10.45
N ASP A 109 11.19 21.22 11.37
CA ASP A 109 9.75 21.37 11.63
C ASP A 109 9.02 21.91 10.38
N VAL A 110 9.62 22.87 9.66
CA VAL A 110 9.07 23.43 8.43
C VAL A 110 9.06 22.38 7.32
N LEU A 111 10.15 21.62 7.14
CA LEU A 111 10.24 20.53 6.17
C LEU A 111 9.24 19.41 6.49
N HIS A 112 9.05 19.09 7.77
CA HIS A 112 8.07 18.12 8.22
C HIS A 112 6.64 18.56 7.88
N GLN A 113 6.29 19.82 8.21
CA GLN A 113 4.95 20.36 7.95
C GLN A 113 4.59 20.37 6.45
N TYR A 114 5.49 20.86 5.58
CA TYR A 114 5.24 20.84 4.12
C TYR A 114 5.32 19.43 3.53
N GLY A 115 6.21 18.57 4.03
CA GLY A 115 6.34 17.20 3.60
C GLY A 115 5.06 16.39 3.89
N SER A 116 4.54 16.49 5.11
CA SER A 116 3.29 15.87 5.52
C SER A 116 2.13 16.31 4.62
N LEU A 117 1.94 17.61 4.44
CA LEU A 117 0.88 18.14 3.57
C LEU A 117 0.96 17.59 2.13
N ILE A 118 2.16 17.58 1.55
CA ILE A 118 2.37 17.10 0.18
C ILE A 118 2.12 15.59 0.10
N GLY A 119 2.65 14.81 1.03
CA GLY A 119 2.52 13.35 1.02
C GLY A 119 1.08 12.91 1.21
N THR A 120 0.38 13.45 2.20
CA THR A 120 -1.04 13.14 2.42
C THR A 120 -1.90 13.58 1.22
N ALA A 121 -1.61 14.74 0.60
CA ALA A 121 -2.30 15.17 -0.60
C ALA A 121 -2.05 14.22 -1.79
N VAL A 122 -0.83 13.72 -1.96
CA VAL A 122 -0.48 12.75 -3.01
C VAL A 122 -1.18 11.41 -2.75
N SER A 123 -1.15 10.91 -1.51
CA SER A 123 -1.83 9.68 -1.09
C SER A 123 -3.34 9.78 -1.35
N ALA A 124 -4.01 10.81 -0.81
CA ALA A 124 -5.43 11.04 -1.00
C ALA A 124 -5.80 11.13 -2.50
N PHE A 125 -5.04 11.91 -3.27
CA PHE A 125 -5.27 12.04 -4.72
C PHE A 125 -5.10 10.69 -5.44
N PHE A 126 -4.04 9.94 -5.14
CA PHE A 126 -3.78 8.65 -5.76
C PHE A 126 -4.88 7.64 -5.44
N LEU A 127 -5.26 7.51 -4.17
CA LEU A 127 -6.30 6.58 -3.73
C LEU A 127 -7.66 6.93 -4.32
N LEU A 128 -8.05 8.21 -4.31
CA LEU A 128 -9.32 8.66 -4.90
C LEU A 128 -9.35 8.47 -6.41
N ALA A 129 -8.27 8.81 -7.12
CA ALA A 129 -8.15 8.59 -8.56
C ALA A 129 -8.27 7.10 -8.90
N MET A 130 -7.57 6.23 -8.15
CA MET A 130 -7.64 4.78 -8.34
C MET A 130 -9.01 4.20 -7.97
N ALA A 131 -9.67 4.72 -6.93
CA ALA A 131 -11.03 4.33 -6.57
C ALA A 131 -12.03 4.67 -7.68
N LEU A 132 -11.96 5.87 -8.25
CA LEU A 132 -12.81 6.28 -9.37
C LEU A 132 -12.60 5.41 -10.61
N LEU A 133 -11.34 5.09 -10.93
CA LEU A 133 -11.01 4.18 -12.03
C LEU A 133 -11.58 2.78 -11.82
N ASN A 134 -11.41 2.25 -10.60
CA ASN A 134 -11.95 0.94 -10.24
C ASN A 134 -13.48 0.92 -10.22
N LEU A 135 -14.11 2.01 -9.83
CA LEU A 135 -15.56 2.16 -9.88
C LEU A 135 -16.07 2.05 -11.33
N PHE A 136 -15.37 2.67 -12.27
CA PHE A 136 -15.69 2.56 -13.68
C PHE A 136 -15.55 1.13 -14.22
N ILE A 137 -14.45 0.44 -13.87
CA ILE A 137 -14.25 -0.98 -14.19
C ILE A 137 -15.36 -1.82 -13.57
N LEU A 138 -15.73 -1.53 -12.32
CA LEU A 138 -16.78 -2.25 -11.60
C LEU A 138 -18.12 -2.19 -12.33
N PHE A 139 -18.51 -1.02 -12.87
CA PHE A 139 -19.74 -0.88 -13.67
C PHE A 139 -19.71 -1.77 -14.91
N ASN A 140 -18.57 -1.84 -15.62
CA ASN A 140 -18.44 -2.68 -16.80
C ASN A 140 -18.51 -4.17 -16.46
N VAL A 141 -17.77 -4.59 -15.42
CA VAL A 141 -17.77 -6.00 -14.95
C VAL A 141 -19.17 -6.39 -14.45
N TRP A 142 -19.85 -5.49 -13.73
CA TRP A 142 -21.21 -5.74 -13.25
C TRP A 142 -22.20 -5.92 -14.41
N ARG A 143 -22.11 -5.10 -15.46
CA ARG A 143 -22.94 -5.25 -16.68
C ARG A 143 -22.69 -6.61 -17.34
N GLN A 144 -21.42 -6.99 -17.52
CA GLN A 144 -21.04 -8.29 -18.10
C GLN A 144 -21.56 -9.45 -17.23
N PHE A 145 -21.38 -9.38 -15.92
CA PHE A 145 -21.87 -10.40 -15.00
C PHE A 145 -23.40 -10.57 -15.10
N ARG A 146 -24.11 -9.46 -15.14
CA ARG A 146 -25.57 -9.46 -15.27
C ARG A 146 -26.06 -10.02 -16.61
N SER A 147 -25.36 -9.73 -17.71
CA SER A 147 -25.65 -10.28 -19.05
C SER A 147 -25.46 -11.80 -19.05
N VAL A 148 -24.31 -12.29 -18.54
CA VAL A 148 -24.02 -13.73 -18.44
C VAL A 148 -25.05 -14.47 -17.56
N THR A 149 -25.44 -13.91 -16.44
CA THR A 149 -26.43 -14.55 -15.54
C THR A 149 -27.85 -14.56 -16.11
N ARG A 150 -28.14 -13.74 -17.13
CA ARG A 150 -29.41 -13.73 -17.87
C ARG A 150 -29.41 -14.65 -19.09
N GLY A 151 -28.30 -15.35 -19.35
CA GLY A 151 -28.16 -16.23 -20.50
C GLY A 151 -27.95 -15.52 -21.85
N GLU A 152 -27.62 -14.22 -21.82
CA GLU A 152 -27.26 -13.46 -23.01
C GLU A 152 -25.84 -13.83 -23.43
N SER A 153 -25.59 -14.02 -24.74
CA SER A 153 -24.25 -14.30 -25.24
C SER A 153 -23.33 -13.10 -25.00
N VAL A 154 -22.20 -13.31 -24.31
CA VAL A 154 -21.18 -12.27 -24.13
C VAL A 154 -20.55 -12.00 -25.50
N ARG A 155 -20.87 -10.88 -26.11
CA ARG A 155 -20.13 -10.42 -27.27
C ARG A 155 -18.72 -10.05 -26.82
N ALA A 156 -17.73 -10.78 -27.33
CA ALA A 156 -16.30 -10.59 -27.04
C ALA A 156 -15.75 -9.19 -27.40
N HIS A 157 -16.61 -8.28 -27.86
CA HIS A 157 -16.24 -6.95 -28.34
C HIS A 157 -16.47 -5.81 -27.34
N ASP A 158 -17.04 -6.07 -26.17
CA ASP A 158 -17.28 -5.02 -25.16
C ASP A 158 -16.11 -4.78 -24.17
N GLU A 159 -14.91 -5.22 -24.51
CA GLU A 159 -13.69 -4.75 -23.83
C GLU A 159 -13.33 -3.28 -24.18
N ALA A 160 -14.10 -2.67 -25.09
CA ALA A 160 -13.93 -1.26 -25.44
C ALA A 160 -14.39 -0.37 -24.30
N ILE A 161 -13.44 0.18 -23.58
CA ILE A 161 -13.65 1.33 -22.69
C ILE A 161 -14.37 2.41 -23.51
N PRO A 162 -15.57 2.89 -23.07
CA PRO A 162 -16.31 3.90 -23.82
C PRO A 162 -15.42 5.10 -24.15
N GLY A 163 -15.32 5.45 -25.43
CA GLY A 163 -14.46 6.53 -25.94
C GLY A 163 -15.00 7.91 -25.61
N GLY A 164 -14.72 8.43 -24.40
CA GLY A 164 -15.01 9.81 -24.00
C GLY A 164 -13.75 10.56 -23.56
N LEU A 165 -13.84 11.89 -23.41
CA LEU A 165 -12.74 12.74 -22.93
C LEU A 165 -12.21 12.25 -21.57
N MET A 166 -13.09 11.84 -20.66
CA MET A 166 -12.78 11.19 -19.38
C MET A 166 -11.92 9.93 -19.59
N THR A 167 -12.27 9.07 -20.53
CA THR A 167 -11.53 7.85 -20.84
C THR A 167 -10.11 8.16 -21.30
N ARG A 168 -9.89 9.24 -22.08
CA ARG A 168 -8.55 9.65 -22.52
C ARG A 168 -7.69 10.18 -21.37
N ILE A 169 -8.27 10.96 -20.48
CA ILE A 169 -7.59 11.48 -19.27
C ILE A 169 -7.24 10.30 -18.36
N PHE A 170 -8.21 9.41 -18.11
CA PHE A 170 -8.01 8.24 -17.27
C PHE A 170 -7.07 7.21 -17.90
N GLN A 171 -7.09 6.98 -19.20
CA GLN A 171 -6.10 6.11 -19.87
C GLN A 171 -4.67 6.64 -19.71
N ARG A 172 -4.49 7.95 -19.66
CA ARG A 172 -3.17 8.57 -19.44
C ARG A 172 -2.69 8.30 -18.01
N THR A 173 -3.56 8.42 -17.02
CA THR A 173 -3.26 8.09 -15.61
C THR A 173 -3.09 6.57 -15.41
N PHE A 174 -3.89 5.73 -16.12
CA PHE A 174 -3.71 4.27 -16.12
C PHE A 174 -2.38 3.82 -16.74
N ARG A 175 -1.81 4.60 -17.63
CA ARG A 175 -0.49 4.30 -18.21
C ARG A 175 0.65 4.54 -17.23
N LEU A 176 0.44 5.27 -16.12
CA LEU A 176 1.50 5.58 -15.16
C LEU A 176 2.05 4.32 -14.46
N VAL A 177 1.17 3.37 -14.09
CA VAL A 177 1.61 2.13 -13.45
C VAL A 177 1.28 0.92 -14.32
N THR A 178 2.21 0.54 -15.18
CA THR A 178 2.09 -0.61 -16.10
C THR A 178 2.99 -1.78 -15.74
N SER A 179 3.85 -1.61 -14.72
CA SER A 179 4.79 -2.62 -14.25
C SER A 179 5.04 -2.43 -12.76
N SER A 180 5.45 -3.50 -12.06
CA SER A 180 5.70 -3.46 -10.61
C SER A 180 6.72 -2.39 -10.20
N TRP A 181 7.76 -2.13 -11.01
CA TRP A 181 8.81 -1.17 -10.67
C TRP A 181 8.32 0.29 -10.64
N HIS A 182 7.21 0.61 -11.31
CA HIS A 182 6.60 1.95 -11.22
C HIS A 182 6.10 2.27 -9.81
N MET A 183 5.86 1.23 -8.99
CA MET A 183 5.47 1.42 -7.59
C MET A 183 6.56 2.06 -6.74
N TYR A 184 7.82 2.02 -7.18
CA TYR A 184 8.89 2.79 -6.54
C TYR A 184 8.58 4.29 -6.52
N PHE A 185 8.15 4.86 -7.64
CA PHE A 185 7.80 6.27 -7.71
C PHE A 185 6.54 6.61 -6.89
N VAL A 186 5.56 5.70 -6.88
CA VAL A 186 4.36 5.86 -6.06
C VAL A 186 4.75 5.85 -4.58
N GLY A 187 5.50 4.85 -4.14
CA GLY A 187 5.99 4.77 -2.76
C GLY A 187 6.85 5.97 -2.36
N PHE A 188 7.73 6.43 -3.28
CA PHE A 188 8.54 7.63 -3.06
C PHE A 188 7.67 8.87 -2.78
N LEU A 189 6.58 9.06 -3.54
CA LEU A 189 5.66 10.17 -3.34
C LEU A 189 4.86 10.03 -2.03
N PHE A 190 4.46 8.82 -1.67
CA PHE A 190 3.81 8.53 -0.39
C PHE A 190 4.74 8.83 0.80
N GLY A 191 6.02 8.46 0.69
CA GLY A 191 7.02 8.73 1.72
C GLY A 191 7.29 10.20 2.02
N LEU A 192 6.81 11.13 1.19
CA LEU A 192 6.87 12.56 1.50
C LEU A 192 5.94 12.96 2.66
N GLY A 193 4.99 12.10 3.03
CA GLY A 193 3.97 12.37 4.03
C GLY A 193 4.52 12.59 5.43
N PHE A 194 5.44 11.77 5.91
CA PHE A 194 5.92 11.77 7.30
C PHE A 194 4.83 12.01 8.35
N ASP A 195 3.62 11.51 8.08
CA ASP A 195 2.42 11.80 8.86
C ASP A 195 2.10 10.72 9.89
N THR A 196 2.86 9.61 9.87
CA THR A 196 2.63 8.51 10.79
C THR A 196 3.50 8.57 12.04
N ALA A 197 2.92 8.17 13.20
CA ALA A 197 3.63 8.09 14.46
C ALA A 197 4.87 7.17 14.40
N THR A 198 4.88 6.18 13.49
CA THR A 198 5.98 5.25 13.29
C THR A 198 7.18 5.92 12.61
N GLU A 199 6.95 6.76 11.62
CA GLU A 199 8.00 7.54 10.95
C GLU A 199 8.56 8.62 11.87
N VAL A 200 7.68 9.38 12.53
CA VAL A 200 8.09 10.39 13.53
C VAL A 200 8.89 9.75 14.67
N GLY A 201 8.45 8.58 15.15
CA GLY A 201 9.17 7.79 16.15
C GLY A 201 10.56 7.38 15.66
N LEU A 202 10.71 6.94 14.42
CA LEU A 202 11.99 6.60 13.82
C LEU A 202 12.93 7.81 13.70
N LEU A 203 12.40 8.96 13.27
CA LEU A 203 13.15 10.21 13.23
C LEU A 203 13.62 10.64 14.62
N GLY A 204 12.76 10.47 15.66
CA GLY A 204 13.11 10.69 17.05
C GLY A 204 14.25 9.79 17.56
N ILE A 205 14.21 8.49 17.22
CA ILE A 205 15.29 7.54 17.53
C ILE A 205 16.58 8.01 16.86
N SER A 206 16.54 8.37 15.58
CA SER A 206 17.71 8.81 14.80
C SER A 206 18.31 10.11 15.38
N ALA A 207 17.48 11.07 15.77
CA ALA A 207 17.88 12.31 16.41
C ALA A 207 18.51 12.06 17.80
N SER A 208 17.93 11.17 18.62
CA SER A 208 18.46 10.78 19.92
C SER A 208 19.82 10.12 19.80
N ALA A 209 19.98 9.22 18.84
CA ALA A 209 21.25 8.53 18.56
C ALA A 209 22.34 9.52 18.09
N ALA A 210 21.98 10.53 17.29
CA ALA A 210 22.89 11.59 16.86
C ALA A 210 23.41 12.41 18.04
N ASN A 211 22.55 12.73 19.00
CA ASN A 211 22.93 13.46 20.22
C ASN A 211 23.89 12.67 21.15
N GLN A 212 23.96 11.33 21.00
CA GLN A 212 24.85 10.47 21.77
C GLN A 212 26.23 10.28 21.11
N GLY A 213 26.49 10.97 19.99
CA GLY A 213 27.79 10.95 19.33
C GLY A 213 28.08 9.62 18.57
N LEU A 214 27.05 8.85 18.22
CA LEU A 214 27.21 7.66 17.41
C LEU A 214 27.70 8.01 15.99
N SER A 215 28.44 7.10 15.38
CA SER A 215 28.87 7.28 14.00
C SER A 215 27.68 7.25 13.03
N LEU A 216 27.80 7.98 11.92
CA LEU A 216 26.78 8.01 10.87
C LEU A 216 26.33 6.58 10.45
N TRP A 217 27.29 5.68 10.28
CA TRP A 217 27.02 4.29 9.91
C TRP A 217 26.19 3.54 10.96
N SER A 218 26.48 3.77 12.25
CA SER A 218 25.70 3.17 13.32
C SER A 218 24.27 3.68 13.36
N MET A 219 24.07 4.95 13.06
CA MET A 219 22.73 5.56 13.04
C MET A 219 21.87 5.10 11.85
N MET A 220 22.50 4.80 10.71
CA MET A 220 21.79 4.27 9.53
C MET A 220 21.20 2.85 9.74
N ILE A 221 21.57 2.16 10.81
CA ILE A 221 20.96 0.88 11.18
C ILE A 221 19.45 1.01 11.41
N PHE A 222 18.98 2.09 12.04
CA PHE A 222 17.58 2.29 12.36
C PHE A 222 16.68 2.38 11.11
N PRO A 223 16.94 3.29 10.15
CA PRO A 223 16.13 3.35 8.93
C PRO A 223 16.30 2.12 8.03
N VAL A 224 17.44 1.43 8.08
CA VAL A 224 17.62 0.16 7.34
C VAL A 224 16.76 -0.95 7.93
N LEU A 225 16.70 -1.07 9.27
CA LEU A 225 15.82 -2.03 9.94
C LEU A 225 14.34 -1.73 9.68
N PHE A 226 13.95 -0.47 9.75
CA PHE A 226 12.59 -0.02 9.41
C PHE A 226 12.24 -0.43 7.97
N THR A 227 13.11 -0.12 7.01
CA THR A 227 12.96 -0.48 5.59
C THR A 227 12.85 -1.99 5.39
N ALA A 228 13.70 -2.76 6.06
CA ALA A 228 13.70 -4.22 5.94
C ALA A 228 12.40 -4.83 6.46
N GLY A 229 11.90 -4.36 7.61
CA GLY A 229 10.62 -4.79 8.17
C GLY A 229 9.44 -4.44 7.28
N MET A 230 9.38 -3.20 6.82
CA MET A 230 8.33 -2.72 5.94
C MET A 230 8.31 -3.46 4.60
N ALA A 231 9.46 -3.60 3.93
CA ALA A 231 9.55 -4.30 2.65
C ALA A 231 9.16 -5.78 2.75
N LEU A 232 9.43 -6.43 3.89
CA LEU A 232 9.02 -7.81 4.14
C LEU A 232 7.50 -7.92 4.20
N VAL A 233 6.83 -7.08 5.00
CA VAL A 233 5.37 -7.15 5.22
C VAL A 233 4.62 -6.73 3.96
N ASP A 234 4.97 -5.62 3.31
CA ASP A 234 4.36 -5.18 2.05
C ASP A 234 4.49 -6.23 0.93
N SER A 235 5.63 -6.94 0.89
CA SER A 235 5.82 -8.01 -0.10
C SER A 235 4.99 -9.24 0.24
N LEU A 236 4.86 -9.59 1.53
CA LEU A 236 3.99 -10.69 1.96
C LEU A 236 2.53 -10.39 1.64
N ASP A 237 2.06 -9.17 1.91
CA ASP A 237 0.72 -8.73 1.56
C ASP A 237 0.49 -8.85 0.04
N ASN A 238 1.41 -8.33 -0.77
CA ASN A 238 1.36 -8.48 -2.22
C ASN A 238 1.31 -9.96 -2.67
N PHE A 239 2.08 -10.86 -2.05
CA PHE A 239 2.06 -12.29 -2.40
C PHE A 239 0.72 -12.95 -2.06
N VAL A 240 0.14 -12.62 -0.91
CA VAL A 240 -1.20 -13.10 -0.50
C VAL A 240 -2.24 -12.65 -1.52
N MET A 241 -2.20 -11.38 -1.92
CA MET A 241 -3.11 -10.83 -2.93
C MET A 241 -2.93 -11.49 -4.30
N VAL A 242 -1.70 -11.67 -4.79
CA VAL A 242 -1.43 -12.37 -6.05
C VAL A 242 -1.96 -13.81 -6.01
N GLY A 243 -1.80 -14.49 -4.88
CA GLY A 243 -2.33 -15.84 -4.67
C GLY A 243 -3.85 -15.88 -4.70
N ALA A 244 -4.50 -15.01 -3.94
CA ALA A 244 -5.95 -14.91 -3.84
C ALA A 244 -6.60 -14.56 -5.19
N TYR A 245 -6.07 -13.56 -5.88
CA TYR A 245 -6.57 -13.16 -7.21
C TYR A 245 -6.28 -14.21 -8.28
N GLY A 246 -5.11 -14.88 -8.23
CA GLY A 246 -4.77 -15.96 -9.13
C GLY A 246 -5.75 -17.13 -9.03
N TRP A 247 -6.21 -17.46 -7.83
CA TRP A 247 -7.25 -18.45 -7.61
C TRP A 247 -8.63 -17.95 -8.10
N ALA A 248 -8.98 -16.71 -7.79
CA ALA A 248 -10.27 -16.13 -8.17
C ALA A 248 -10.45 -16.08 -9.71
N PHE A 249 -9.37 -15.82 -10.45
CA PHE A 249 -9.41 -15.62 -11.90
C PHE A 249 -9.26 -16.91 -12.71
N SER A 250 -9.23 -18.09 -12.10
CA SER A 250 -8.99 -19.38 -12.79
C SER A 250 -10.14 -19.86 -13.70
N HIS A 251 -11.40 -19.42 -13.47
CA HIS A 251 -12.58 -19.77 -14.26
C HIS A 251 -13.32 -18.53 -14.74
N PRO A 252 -13.90 -18.50 -15.97
CA PRO A 252 -14.50 -17.28 -16.54
C PRO A 252 -15.60 -16.67 -15.68
N LEU A 253 -16.59 -17.42 -15.25
CA LEU A 253 -17.68 -16.93 -14.40
C LEU A 253 -17.19 -16.56 -12.99
N ARG A 254 -16.30 -17.39 -12.43
CA ARG A 254 -15.64 -17.11 -11.16
C ARG A 254 -14.82 -15.82 -11.26
N LYS A 255 -14.07 -15.65 -12.37
CA LYS A 255 -13.33 -14.42 -12.64
C LYS A 255 -14.22 -13.19 -12.62
N LEU A 256 -15.37 -13.22 -13.31
CA LEU A 256 -16.30 -12.08 -13.32
C LEU A 256 -16.87 -11.78 -11.94
N TYR A 257 -17.34 -12.81 -11.22
CA TYR A 257 -17.92 -12.66 -9.90
C TYR A 257 -16.91 -12.11 -8.88
N TYR A 258 -15.74 -12.76 -8.75
CA TYR A 258 -14.73 -12.32 -7.80
C TYR A 258 -14.09 -10.99 -8.20
N ASN A 259 -13.90 -10.73 -9.50
CA ASN A 259 -13.46 -9.43 -9.97
C ASN A 259 -14.44 -8.31 -9.53
N MET A 260 -15.74 -8.57 -9.68
CA MET A 260 -16.78 -7.63 -9.22
C MET A 260 -16.72 -7.41 -7.70
N THR A 261 -16.73 -8.49 -6.91
CA THR A 261 -16.80 -8.39 -5.45
C THR A 261 -15.53 -7.79 -4.84
N ILE A 262 -14.36 -8.22 -5.31
CA ILE A 262 -13.08 -7.69 -4.82
C ILE A 262 -12.89 -6.24 -5.28
N THR A 263 -13.23 -5.92 -6.54
CA THR A 263 -13.19 -4.52 -7.01
C THR A 263 -14.11 -3.62 -6.20
N SER A 264 -15.29 -4.12 -5.80
CA SER A 264 -16.19 -3.37 -4.92
C SER A 264 -15.55 -3.10 -3.56
N ALA A 265 -14.94 -4.12 -2.95
CA ALA A 265 -14.24 -3.96 -1.68
C ALA A 265 -13.11 -2.93 -1.77
N SER A 266 -12.24 -3.05 -2.79
CA SER A 266 -11.13 -2.10 -3.00
C SER A 266 -11.61 -0.68 -3.27
N VAL A 267 -12.71 -0.48 -4.01
CA VAL A 267 -13.31 0.85 -4.23
C VAL A 267 -13.80 1.44 -2.90
N ILE A 268 -14.51 0.64 -2.10
CA ILE A 268 -15.01 1.11 -0.80
C ILE A 268 -13.84 1.51 0.12
N VAL A 269 -12.82 0.66 0.22
CA VAL A 269 -11.65 0.90 1.07
C VAL A 269 -10.89 2.15 0.58
N ALA A 270 -10.57 2.23 -0.72
CA ALA A 270 -9.83 3.36 -1.26
C ALA A 270 -10.61 4.69 -1.19
N LEU A 271 -11.95 4.68 -1.35
CA LEU A 271 -12.78 5.87 -1.13
C LEU A 271 -12.84 6.26 0.35
N ALA A 272 -12.91 5.29 1.26
CA ALA A 272 -12.96 5.57 2.68
C ALA A 272 -11.63 6.18 3.17
N ILE A 273 -10.50 5.58 2.79
CA ILE A 273 -9.17 6.04 3.22
C ILE A 273 -8.81 7.36 2.55
N GLY A 274 -8.80 7.41 1.21
CA GLY A 274 -8.46 8.64 0.48
C GLY A 274 -9.45 9.78 0.74
N GLY A 275 -10.72 9.45 1.00
CA GLY A 275 -11.72 10.42 1.43
C GLY A 275 -11.44 10.98 2.82
N LEU A 276 -11.05 10.11 3.78
CA LEU A 276 -10.71 10.52 5.14
C LEU A 276 -9.46 11.40 5.16
N GLU A 277 -8.42 11.03 4.41
CA GLU A 277 -7.20 11.84 4.22
C GLU A 277 -7.53 13.20 3.60
N ALA A 278 -8.34 13.24 2.54
CA ALA A 278 -8.76 14.49 1.90
C ALA A 278 -9.57 15.39 2.85
N LEU A 279 -10.44 14.80 3.67
CA LEU A 279 -11.20 15.55 4.70
C LEU A 279 -10.26 16.08 5.79
N GLY A 280 -9.26 15.31 6.22
CA GLY A 280 -8.23 15.76 7.15
C GLY A 280 -7.46 16.96 6.62
N LEU A 281 -7.02 16.91 5.34
CA LEU A 281 -6.36 18.05 4.70
C LEU A 281 -7.24 19.31 4.64
N ILE A 282 -8.54 19.14 4.42
CA ILE A 282 -9.51 20.26 4.43
C ILE A 282 -9.64 20.83 5.84
N ASP A 283 -9.73 19.97 6.85
CA ASP A 283 -9.80 20.37 8.25
C ASP A 283 -8.57 21.16 8.67
N ASP A 284 -7.38 20.65 8.37
CA ASP A 284 -6.09 21.30 8.66
C ASP A 284 -5.94 22.65 7.93
N ALA A 285 -6.38 22.74 6.68
CA ALA A 285 -6.27 23.97 5.89
C ALA A 285 -7.26 25.05 6.31
N LEU A 286 -8.49 24.67 6.71
CA LEU A 286 -9.58 25.60 7.01
C LEU A 286 -9.84 25.74 8.51
N GLN A 287 -9.17 24.96 9.37
CA GLN A 287 -9.30 24.97 10.84
C GLN A 287 -10.79 24.87 11.25
N LEU A 288 -11.47 23.86 10.71
CA LEU A 288 -12.90 23.69 10.90
C LEU A 288 -13.21 23.17 12.31
N SER A 289 -14.38 23.48 12.84
CA SER A 289 -14.79 23.10 14.20
C SER A 289 -16.13 22.36 14.19
N GLY A 290 -16.31 21.46 15.14
CA GLY A 290 -17.53 20.69 15.31
C GLY A 290 -17.26 19.18 15.44
N THR A 291 -18.27 18.45 15.92
CA THR A 291 -18.15 17.01 16.23
C THR A 291 -17.74 16.18 15.00
N PHE A 292 -18.22 16.55 13.81
CA PHE A 292 -17.85 15.87 12.56
C PHE A 292 -16.33 15.97 12.31
N TRP A 293 -15.76 17.17 12.36
CA TRP A 293 -14.34 17.40 12.10
C TRP A 293 -13.45 16.81 13.19
N GLN A 294 -13.87 16.86 14.44
CA GLN A 294 -13.19 16.16 15.54
C GLN A 294 -13.13 14.65 15.28
N THR A 295 -14.20 14.05 14.75
CA THR A 295 -14.21 12.63 14.41
C THR A 295 -13.26 12.34 13.25
N VAL A 296 -13.24 13.20 12.22
CA VAL A 296 -12.31 13.08 11.07
C VAL A 296 -10.86 13.16 11.56
N SER A 297 -10.51 14.15 12.37
CA SER A 297 -9.16 14.29 12.95
C SER A 297 -8.78 13.05 13.76
N THR A 298 -9.65 12.60 14.68
CA THR A 298 -9.40 11.39 15.50
C THR A 298 -9.18 10.15 14.65
N LEU A 299 -9.93 9.98 13.57
CA LEU A 299 -9.75 8.84 12.66
C LEU A 299 -8.44 8.93 11.88
N ASN A 300 -8.04 10.12 11.43
CA ASN A 300 -6.75 10.35 10.79
C ASN A 300 -5.59 10.06 11.74
N ASP A 301 -5.65 10.54 13.00
CA ASP A 301 -4.63 10.27 14.02
C ASP A 301 -4.44 8.77 14.32
N HIS A 302 -5.50 7.97 14.09
CA HIS A 302 -5.49 6.53 14.31
C HIS A 302 -5.38 5.70 13.02
N MET A 303 -4.97 6.32 11.89
CA MET A 303 -4.91 5.67 10.57
C MET A 303 -4.10 4.36 10.58
N GLY A 304 -3.03 4.28 11.34
CA GLY A 304 -2.26 3.05 11.49
C GLY A 304 -3.06 1.88 12.11
N ASN A 305 -4.08 2.15 12.92
CA ASN A 305 -4.98 1.10 13.43
C ASN A 305 -6.06 0.72 12.40
N VAL A 306 -6.44 1.66 11.53
CA VAL A 306 -7.40 1.44 10.45
C VAL A 306 -6.90 0.35 9.49
N GLY A 307 -5.59 0.24 9.26
CA GLY A 307 -4.99 -0.81 8.43
C GLY A 307 -5.38 -2.23 8.84
N PHE A 308 -5.40 -2.54 10.15
CA PHE A 308 -5.85 -3.86 10.63
C PHE A 308 -7.33 -4.11 10.33
N TRP A 309 -8.18 -3.08 10.43
CA TRP A 309 -9.60 -3.18 10.07
C TRP A 309 -9.78 -3.38 8.57
N VAL A 310 -8.93 -2.77 7.75
CA VAL A 310 -8.91 -2.95 6.29
C VAL A 310 -8.56 -4.38 5.93
N VAL A 311 -7.51 -4.95 6.50
CA VAL A 311 -7.16 -6.38 6.32
C VAL A 311 -8.33 -7.27 6.72
N GLY A 312 -8.91 -7.02 7.91
CA GLY A 312 -10.08 -7.76 8.40
C GLY A 312 -11.27 -7.64 7.45
N ALA A 313 -11.54 -6.45 6.92
CA ALA A 313 -12.60 -6.23 5.95
C ALA A 313 -12.36 -6.99 4.64
N PHE A 314 -11.16 -6.98 4.07
CA PHE A 314 -10.83 -7.77 2.87
C PHE A 314 -11.03 -9.27 3.09
N VAL A 315 -10.56 -9.82 4.22
CA VAL A 315 -10.77 -11.24 4.59
C VAL A 315 -12.26 -11.54 4.72
N LEU A 316 -13.02 -10.69 5.41
CA LEU A 316 -14.45 -10.86 5.59
C LEU A 316 -15.19 -10.79 4.24
N PHE A 317 -14.92 -9.80 3.41
CA PHE A 317 -15.50 -9.68 2.06
C PHE A 317 -15.19 -10.92 1.22
N TRP A 318 -13.96 -11.41 1.28
CA TRP A 318 -13.57 -12.62 0.57
C TRP A 318 -14.35 -13.84 1.05
N LEU A 319 -14.44 -14.06 2.37
CA LEU A 319 -15.21 -15.17 2.95
C LEU A 319 -16.71 -15.10 2.58
N LEU A 320 -17.32 -13.92 2.74
CA LEU A 320 -18.71 -13.69 2.37
C LEU A 320 -18.94 -13.91 0.87
N SER A 321 -18.00 -13.51 0.05
CA SER A 321 -18.03 -13.71 -1.40
C SER A 321 -17.98 -15.20 -1.75
N VAL A 322 -17.10 -15.98 -1.12
CA VAL A 322 -17.02 -17.46 -1.31
C VAL A 322 -18.31 -18.13 -0.88
N LEU A 323 -18.84 -17.78 0.28
CA LEU A 323 -20.11 -18.34 0.80
C LEU A 323 -21.27 -18.03 -0.16
N ASN A 324 -21.42 -16.77 -0.57
CA ASN A 324 -22.48 -16.34 -1.48
C ASN A 324 -22.36 -17.00 -2.86
N TYR A 325 -21.13 -17.15 -3.40
CA TYR A 325 -20.86 -17.84 -4.67
C TYR A 325 -21.36 -19.28 -4.63
N ARG A 326 -21.04 -20.02 -3.55
CA ARG A 326 -21.47 -21.40 -3.34
C ARG A 326 -22.96 -21.50 -3.10
N TRP A 327 -23.52 -20.61 -2.25
CA TRP A 327 -24.95 -20.66 -1.91
C TRP A 327 -25.85 -20.38 -3.11
N ARG A 328 -25.44 -19.45 -3.98
CA ARG A 328 -26.16 -19.14 -5.22
C ARG A 328 -25.95 -20.16 -6.34
N GLY A 329 -25.08 -21.15 -6.15
CA GLY A 329 -24.83 -22.23 -7.12
C GLY A 329 -24.22 -21.74 -8.44
N TYR A 330 -23.49 -20.63 -8.43
CA TYR A 330 -22.82 -20.08 -9.63
C TYR A 330 -21.77 -21.02 -10.21
N ASP A 331 -21.30 -22.00 -9.44
CA ASP A 331 -20.40 -23.09 -9.88
C ASP A 331 -21.07 -24.10 -10.83
N LYS A 332 -22.43 -24.15 -10.85
CA LYS A 332 -23.23 -25.06 -11.69
C LYS A 332 -23.60 -24.45 -13.05
N ILE A 333 -23.35 -23.16 -13.25
CA ILE A 333 -23.65 -22.47 -14.49
C ILE A 333 -22.57 -22.79 -15.52
N THR A 334 -22.93 -23.61 -16.52
CA THR A 334 -22.07 -23.87 -17.69
C THR A 334 -22.25 -22.73 -18.70
N LEU A 335 -21.14 -22.04 -19.01
CA LEU A 335 -21.15 -21.09 -20.13
C LEU A 335 -21.24 -21.89 -21.43
N ASN A 336 -22.32 -21.71 -22.19
CA ASN A 336 -22.34 -22.18 -23.57
C ASN A 336 -21.34 -21.32 -24.37
N THR A 337 -20.15 -21.89 -24.60
CA THR A 337 -19.08 -21.31 -25.43
C THR A 337 -19.42 -21.44 -26.89
#